data_e873b4105b36da4067000b5553c56b98
#
_entry.id   e873b4105b36da4067000b5553c56b98
#
_cell.length_a   1.000
_cell.length_b   1.000
_cell.length_c   1.000
_cell.angle_alpha   90.00
_cell.angle_beta   90.00
_cell.angle_gamma   90.00
#
_symmetry.space_group_name_H-M   'P 1'
#
loop_
_entity.id
_entity.type
_entity.pdbx_description
1 polymer ?
#
loop_
_entity_poly.entity_id
_entity_poly.type
_entity_poly.pdbx_seq_one_letter_code
_entity_poly.pdbx_strand_id
1 'polypeptide(L)'
;MNKVYVIGMGPGAYEQMTVKAVRTLEKCDVIVGYTVYIELLKEYFPDKRYLTTSMRQEAARCRMAFEEAAKGAVTAMVCSGDAGIYGMAGLMYEIGEEYPEVAIEVIPGMTAALGGSAVLGAAVGHDVSLISLSDLLTPWELIEERLRCAAKADFVICLYNPSSRKRSTYLAKACEIMLEYKAEDTVCGIVKNIAREGETMQTLTLKELKETTVDMFSTVFIGNKQTKVIREKMVTPRGYRI
;
A
#
# COMPACT_ATOMS: atom_id res chain seq x y z
N MET A 1 -4.51 -5.96 -30.66
CA MET A 1 -3.45 -5.15 -30.03
C MET A 1 -3.06 -5.85 -28.74
N ASN A 2 -1.79 -6.18 -28.59
CA ASN A 2 -1.28 -6.83 -27.38
C ASN A 2 -1.46 -5.89 -26.19
N LYS A 3 -1.78 -6.43 -25.01
CA LYS A 3 -2.07 -5.61 -23.82
C LYS A 3 -1.58 -6.29 -22.55
N VAL A 4 -0.99 -5.47 -21.67
CA VAL A 4 -0.69 -5.84 -20.30
C VAL A 4 -1.60 -5.06 -19.33
N TYR A 5 -2.19 -5.76 -18.38
CA TYR A 5 -3.00 -5.18 -17.32
C TYR A 5 -2.16 -5.04 -16.06
N VAL A 6 -2.08 -3.82 -15.50
CA VAL A 6 -1.39 -3.57 -14.23
C VAL A 6 -2.45 -3.48 -13.13
N ILE A 7 -2.57 -4.53 -12.32
CA ILE A 7 -3.75 -4.73 -11.48
C ILE A 7 -3.39 -4.57 -10.00
N GLY A 8 -4.05 -3.63 -9.33
CA GLY A 8 -4.11 -3.60 -7.87
C GLY A 8 -5.06 -4.68 -7.37
N MET A 9 -4.51 -5.69 -6.69
CA MET A 9 -5.28 -6.84 -6.19
C MET A 9 -5.93 -6.58 -4.81
N GLY A 10 -5.87 -5.35 -4.30
CA GLY A 10 -6.30 -5.08 -2.94
C GLY A 10 -5.32 -5.61 -1.89
N PRO A 11 -5.65 -5.52 -0.60
CA PRO A 11 -4.73 -5.85 0.49
C PRO A 11 -4.53 -7.36 0.70
N GLY A 12 -5.43 -8.22 0.21
CA GLY A 12 -5.22 -9.67 0.30
C GLY A 12 -6.45 -10.54 0.08
N ALA A 13 -7.61 -10.20 0.62
CA ALA A 13 -8.83 -11.00 0.47
C ALA A 13 -9.52 -10.76 -0.89
N TYR A 14 -10.16 -11.81 -1.41
CA TYR A 14 -10.91 -11.76 -2.66
C TYR A 14 -12.03 -10.71 -2.62
N GLU A 15 -12.77 -10.62 -1.51
CA GLU A 15 -13.87 -9.69 -1.29
C GLU A 15 -13.45 -8.22 -1.34
N GLN A 16 -12.15 -7.95 -1.17
CA GLN A 16 -11.58 -6.61 -1.23
C GLN A 16 -10.93 -6.30 -2.58
N MET A 17 -10.97 -7.21 -3.54
CA MET A 17 -10.63 -6.92 -4.93
C MET A 17 -11.74 -6.10 -5.57
N THR A 18 -11.38 -5.18 -6.45
CA THR A 18 -12.41 -4.53 -7.29
C THR A 18 -13.01 -5.54 -8.26
N VAL A 19 -14.31 -5.43 -8.55
CA VAL A 19 -14.99 -6.28 -9.55
C VAL A 19 -14.25 -6.24 -10.90
N LYS A 20 -13.69 -5.07 -11.27
CA LYS A 20 -12.89 -4.93 -12.49
C LYS A 20 -11.60 -5.75 -12.42
N ALA A 21 -10.91 -5.76 -11.28
CA ALA A 21 -9.70 -6.56 -11.07
C ALA A 21 -9.99 -8.06 -11.22
N VAL A 22 -11.01 -8.56 -10.53
CA VAL A 22 -11.44 -9.97 -10.63
C VAL A 22 -11.74 -10.37 -12.07
N ARG A 23 -12.65 -9.64 -12.74
CA ARG A 23 -13.04 -9.94 -14.13
C ARG A 23 -11.89 -9.84 -15.11
N THR A 24 -10.87 -9.03 -14.83
CA THR A 24 -9.69 -8.93 -15.67
C THR A 24 -8.75 -10.10 -15.42
N LEU A 25 -8.51 -10.49 -14.17
CA LEU A 25 -7.72 -11.67 -13.82
C LEU A 25 -8.31 -12.96 -14.39
N GLU A 26 -9.64 -13.11 -14.38
CA GLU A 26 -10.35 -14.23 -15.01
C GLU A 26 -10.06 -14.37 -16.51
N LYS A 27 -9.83 -13.27 -17.21
CA LYS A 27 -9.55 -13.24 -18.66
C LYS A 27 -8.07 -13.40 -19.01
N CYS A 28 -7.17 -13.24 -18.03
CA CYS A 28 -5.74 -13.33 -18.27
C CYS A 28 -5.28 -14.79 -18.43
N ASP A 29 -4.36 -15.02 -19.37
CA ASP A 29 -3.67 -16.30 -19.56
C ASP A 29 -2.49 -16.41 -18.57
N VAL A 30 -1.83 -15.28 -18.33
CA VAL A 30 -0.59 -15.18 -17.54
C VAL A 30 -0.74 -14.12 -16.47
N ILE A 31 -0.37 -14.46 -15.25
CA ILE A 31 -0.31 -13.54 -14.12
C ILE A 31 1.15 -13.47 -13.61
N VAL A 32 1.72 -12.27 -13.67
CA VAL A 32 3.09 -11.98 -13.24
C VAL A 32 3.05 -11.20 -11.93
N GLY A 33 3.87 -11.58 -10.95
CA GLY A 33 3.86 -10.88 -9.67
C GLY A 33 5.00 -11.26 -8.74
N TYR A 34 5.06 -10.58 -7.59
CA TYR A 34 5.92 -10.99 -6.49
C TYR A 34 5.39 -12.29 -5.88
N THR A 35 6.29 -13.23 -5.57
CA THR A 35 5.93 -14.59 -5.12
C THR A 35 4.85 -14.60 -4.03
N VAL A 36 5.01 -13.78 -2.98
CA VAL A 36 4.04 -13.72 -1.86
C VAL A 36 2.64 -13.32 -2.32
N TYR A 37 2.54 -12.40 -3.30
CA TYR A 37 1.23 -11.95 -3.81
C TYR A 37 0.61 -12.98 -4.75
N ILE A 38 1.42 -13.69 -5.50
CA ILE A 38 0.94 -14.78 -6.35
C ILE A 38 0.34 -15.92 -5.52
N GLU A 39 0.95 -16.27 -4.38
CA GLU A 39 0.39 -17.31 -3.51
C GLU A 39 -1.03 -16.95 -3.01
N LEU A 40 -1.31 -15.66 -2.75
CA LEU A 40 -2.66 -15.20 -2.39
C LEU A 40 -3.68 -15.33 -3.54
N LEU A 41 -3.24 -15.33 -4.80
CA LEU A 41 -4.14 -15.40 -5.95
C LEU A 41 -4.41 -16.82 -6.43
N LYS A 42 -3.51 -17.77 -6.19
CA LYS A 42 -3.62 -19.15 -6.69
C LYS A 42 -4.90 -19.86 -6.23
N GLU A 43 -5.35 -19.55 -5.02
CA GLU A 43 -6.59 -20.12 -4.48
C GLU A 43 -7.82 -19.69 -5.30
N TYR A 44 -7.84 -18.44 -5.77
CA TYR A 44 -8.98 -17.85 -6.47
C TYR A 44 -8.92 -18.03 -7.99
N PHE A 45 -7.72 -18.19 -8.54
CA PHE A 45 -7.50 -18.34 -9.99
C PHE A 45 -6.58 -19.53 -10.31
N PRO A 46 -6.97 -20.78 -9.98
CA PRO A 46 -6.08 -21.94 -10.03
C PRO A 46 -5.57 -22.30 -11.43
N ASP A 47 -6.33 -21.99 -12.48
CA ASP A 47 -6.03 -22.38 -13.86
C ASP A 47 -5.13 -21.42 -14.63
N LYS A 48 -4.49 -20.45 -13.95
CA LYS A 48 -3.63 -19.44 -14.60
C LYS A 48 -2.18 -19.87 -14.64
N ARG A 49 -1.47 -19.43 -15.66
CA ARG A 49 -0.01 -19.55 -15.70
C ARG A 49 0.60 -18.43 -14.89
N TYR A 50 1.35 -18.79 -13.85
CA TYR A 50 1.97 -17.85 -12.92
C TYR A 50 3.47 -17.71 -13.20
N LEU A 51 3.95 -16.45 -13.29
CA LEU A 51 5.36 -16.10 -13.37
C LEU A 51 5.71 -15.24 -12.16
N THR A 52 6.75 -15.65 -11.44
CA THR A 52 7.12 -14.99 -10.19
C THR A 52 8.58 -14.56 -10.19
N THR A 53 8.86 -13.49 -9.48
CA THR A 53 10.22 -13.09 -9.13
C THR A 53 10.32 -12.78 -7.65
N SER A 54 11.54 -12.83 -7.11
CA SER A 54 11.81 -12.43 -5.74
C SER A 54 11.74 -10.91 -5.56
N MET A 55 11.85 -10.46 -4.31
CA MET A 55 11.95 -9.04 -3.95
C MET A 55 13.19 -8.40 -4.62
N ARG A 56 13.10 -7.12 -4.98
CA ARG A 56 14.14 -6.33 -5.66
C ARG A 56 14.42 -6.76 -7.11
N GLN A 57 13.47 -7.43 -7.74
CA GLN A 57 13.51 -7.76 -9.17
C GLN A 57 12.35 -7.11 -9.92
N GLU A 58 12.00 -5.89 -9.54
CA GLU A 58 10.83 -5.17 -10.05
C GLU A 58 10.93 -4.94 -11.56
N ALA A 59 12.08 -4.44 -12.05
CA ALA A 59 12.29 -4.21 -13.48
C ALA A 59 12.27 -5.51 -14.31
N ALA A 60 12.88 -6.58 -13.82
CA ALA A 60 12.85 -7.89 -14.48
C ALA A 60 11.40 -8.44 -14.54
N ARG A 61 10.63 -8.24 -13.49
CA ARG A 61 9.22 -8.62 -13.41
C ARG A 61 8.37 -7.86 -14.43
N CYS A 62 8.61 -6.55 -14.59
CA CYS A 62 7.92 -5.74 -15.59
C CYS A 62 8.22 -6.22 -17.02
N ARG A 63 9.52 -6.43 -17.35
CA ARG A 63 9.91 -6.96 -18.67
C ARG A 63 9.28 -8.32 -18.96
N MET A 64 9.27 -9.22 -17.98
CA MET A 64 8.62 -10.53 -18.11
C MET A 64 7.13 -10.40 -18.48
N ALA A 65 6.41 -9.43 -17.90
CA ALA A 65 5.00 -9.19 -18.24
C ALA A 65 4.84 -8.65 -19.66
N PHE A 66 5.71 -7.76 -20.12
CA PHE A 66 5.70 -7.25 -21.48
C PHE A 66 6.06 -8.32 -22.51
N GLU A 67 7.08 -9.14 -22.24
CA GLU A 67 7.50 -10.24 -23.11
C GLU A 67 6.39 -11.26 -23.33
N GLU A 68 5.60 -11.57 -22.33
CA GLU A 68 4.46 -12.47 -22.47
C GLU A 68 3.32 -11.80 -23.25
N ALA A 69 3.04 -10.54 -22.98
CA ALA A 69 2.04 -9.78 -23.74
C ALA A 69 2.45 -9.61 -25.22
N ALA A 70 3.72 -9.37 -25.50
CA ALA A 70 4.24 -9.26 -26.89
C ALA A 70 4.08 -10.57 -27.68
N LYS A 71 4.12 -11.73 -27.00
CA LYS A 71 3.83 -13.05 -27.60
C LYS A 71 2.34 -13.28 -27.86
N GLY A 72 1.47 -12.33 -27.49
CA GLY A 72 0.02 -12.41 -27.70
C GLY A 72 -0.77 -12.97 -26.50
N ALA A 73 -0.14 -13.27 -25.37
CA ALA A 73 -0.83 -13.69 -24.15
C ALA A 73 -1.55 -12.51 -23.49
N VAL A 74 -2.78 -12.71 -23.01
CA VAL A 74 -3.46 -11.74 -22.15
C VAL A 74 -2.78 -11.77 -20.78
N THR A 75 -2.02 -10.72 -20.47
CA THR A 75 -1.09 -10.74 -19.34
C THR A 75 -1.47 -9.73 -18.26
N ALA A 76 -1.44 -10.15 -17.00
CA ALA A 76 -1.56 -9.28 -15.84
C ALA A 76 -0.23 -9.15 -15.10
N MET A 77 0.13 -7.91 -14.70
CA MET A 77 1.09 -7.60 -13.65
C MET A 77 0.33 -7.25 -12.39
N VAL A 78 0.47 -8.02 -11.31
CA VAL A 78 -0.27 -7.79 -10.07
C VAL A 78 0.55 -7.09 -9.00
N CYS A 79 -0.12 -6.16 -8.30
CA CYS A 79 0.41 -5.39 -7.19
C CYS A 79 -0.48 -5.59 -5.96
N SER A 80 0.10 -5.73 -4.77
CA SER A 80 -0.68 -5.66 -3.53
C SER A 80 -1.20 -4.23 -3.33
N GLY A 81 -2.40 -4.10 -2.80
CA GLY A 81 -3.06 -2.81 -2.66
C GLY A 81 -3.48 -2.23 -4.01
N ASP A 82 -3.05 -1.01 -4.29
CA ASP A 82 -3.28 -0.28 -5.54
C ASP A 82 -2.05 -0.32 -6.45
N ALA A 83 -2.27 -0.37 -7.76
CA ALA A 83 -1.18 -0.43 -8.73
C ALA A 83 -0.37 0.89 -8.84
N GLY A 84 -0.99 2.03 -8.52
CA GLY A 84 -0.38 3.37 -8.60
C GLY A 84 0.20 3.85 -7.28
N ILE A 85 -0.34 3.42 -6.13
CA ILE A 85 0.13 3.86 -4.81
C ILE A 85 1.25 2.94 -4.32
N TYR A 86 2.51 3.37 -4.50
CA TYR A 86 3.71 2.58 -4.22
C TYR A 86 3.73 1.22 -4.92
N GLY A 87 2.93 1.07 -5.98
CA GLY A 87 2.83 -0.11 -6.81
C GLY A 87 3.73 -0.02 -8.05
N MET A 88 3.44 -0.88 -9.04
CA MET A 88 4.30 -1.06 -10.20
C MET A 88 3.88 -0.22 -11.42
N ALA A 89 2.72 0.50 -11.37
CA ALA A 89 2.18 1.16 -12.55
C ALA A 89 3.14 2.17 -13.18
N GLY A 90 3.83 3.00 -12.36
CA GLY A 90 4.84 3.94 -12.85
C GLY A 90 5.95 3.23 -13.61
N LEU A 91 6.57 2.22 -12.99
CA LEU A 91 7.67 1.45 -13.59
C LEU A 91 7.21 0.70 -14.86
N MET A 92 5.95 0.23 -14.91
CA MET A 92 5.40 -0.38 -16.11
C MET A 92 5.32 0.61 -17.28
N TYR A 93 4.96 1.87 -17.04
CA TYR A 93 5.00 2.89 -18.08
C TYR A 93 6.43 3.21 -18.52
N GLU A 94 7.38 3.35 -17.59
CA GLU A 94 8.79 3.61 -17.91
C GLU A 94 9.40 2.50 -18.78
N ILE A 95 9.22 1.22 -18.39
CA ILE A 95 9.73 0.06 -19.14
C ILE A 95 8.90 -0.15 -20.43
N GLY A 96 7.64 0.25 -20.43
CA GLY A 96 6.75 0.16 -21.60
C GLY A 96 7.25 0.89 -22.84
N GLU A 97 8.11 1.90 -22.68
CA GLU A 97 8.78 2.58 -23.81
C GLU A 97 9.64 1.59 -24.64
N GLU A 98 10.11 0.50 -24.04
CA GLU A 98 10.83 -0.58 -24.73
C GLU A 98 9.89 -1.52 -25.54
N TYR A 99 8.55 -1.42 -25.35
CA TYR A 99 7.52 -2.32 -25.93
C TYR A 99 6.34 -1.52 -26.52
N PRO A 100 6.58 -0.65 -27.54
CA PRO A 100 5.56 0.28 -28.04
C PRO A 100 4.33 -0.41 -28.66
N GLU A 101 4.44 -1.69 -29.03
CA GLU A 101 3.35 -2.50 -29.57
C GLU A 101 2.40 -3.07 -28.51
N VAL A 102 2.75 -2.96 -27.21
CA VAL A 102 1.97 -3.50 -26.09
C VAL A 102 1.27 -2.35 -25.36
N ALA A 103 -0.04 -2.31 -25.40
CA ALA A 103 -0.83 -1.35 -24.65
C ALA A 103 -0.82 -1.66 -23.14
N ILE A 104 -0.82 -0.61 -22.31
CA ILE A 104 -0.90 -0.71 -20.85
C ILE A 104 -2.28 -0.27 -20.38
N GLU A 105 -2.93 -1.06 -19.54
CA GLU A 105 -4.15 -0.66 -18.85
C GLU A 105 -3.98 -0.86 -17.34
N VAL A 106 -4.10 0.24 -16.56
CA VAL A 106 -4.03 0.19 -15.10
C VAL A 106 -5.42 -0.04 -14.52
N ILE A 107 -5.52 -1.02 -13.62
CA ILE A 107 -6.74 -1.36 -12.90
C ILE A 107 -6.53 -1.03 -11.42
N PRO A 108 -7.31 -0.10 -10.83
CA PRO A 108 -7.11 0.30 -9.45
C PRO A 108 -7.49 -0.82 -8.47
N GLY A 109 -6.81 -0.84 -7.34
CA GLY A 109 -7.11 -1.71 -6.21
C GLY A 109 -7.34 -0.94 -4.92
N MET A 110 -7.83 -1.60 -3.89
CA MET A 110 -7.95 -1.02 -2.56
C MET A 110 -6.57 -0.92 -1.92
N THR A 111 -6.09 0.31 -1.73
CA THR A 111 -4.81 0.55 -1.05
C THR A 111 -4.90 0.29 0.46
N ALA A 112 -3.79 -0.07 1.09
CA ALA A 112 -3.70 -0.33 2.53
C ALA A 112 -4.20 0.83 3.40
N ALA A 113 -4.09 2.08 2.95
CA ALA A 113 -4.63 3.24 3.66
C ALA A 113 -6.16 3.15 3.83
N LEU A 114 -6.88 2.72 2.81
CA LEU A 114 -8.34 2.59 2.88
C LEU A 114 -8.74 1.32 3.64
N GLY A 115 -8.11 0.20 3.34
CA GLY A 115 -8.38 -1.07 4.04
C GLY A 115 -8.09 -0.96 5.54
N GLY A 116 -6.92 -0.46 5.92
CA GLY A 116 -6.55 -0.28 7.32
C GLY A 116 -7.40 0.77 8.05
N SER A 117 -7.79 1.86 7.37
CA SER A 117 -8.73 2.83 7.94
C SER A 117 -10.08 2.21 8.28
N ALA A 118 -10.59 1.31 7.43
CA ALA A 118 -11.84 0.60 7.68
C ALA A 118 -11.75 -0.34 8.88
N VAL A 119 -10.62 -1.05 9.05
CA VAL A 119 -10.35 -1.92 10.22
C VAL A 119 -10.32 -1.07 11.50
N LEU A 120 -9.62 0.07 11.48
CA LEU A 120 -9.55 1.00 12.61
C LEU A 120 -10.87 1.72 12.90
N GLY A 121 -11.75 1.85 11.90
CA GLY A 121 -13.03 2.55 11.99
C GLY A 121 -13.20 3.62 10.90
N ALA A 122 -12.67 4.82 11.11
CA ALA A 122 -12.69 5.91 10.14
C ALA A 122 -11.46 6.83 10.32
N ALA A 123 -10.27 6.23 10.29
CA ALA A 123 -9.02 6.92 10.60
C ALA A 123 -8.71 8.05 9.61
N VAL A 124 -9.05 7.89 8.32
CA VAL A 124 -8.75 8.85 7.24
C VAL A 124 -9.98 9.69 6.83
N GLY A 125 -10.82 10.05 7.78
CA GLY A 125 -12.06 10.83 7.53
C GLY A 125 -11.82 12.29 7.10
N HIS A 126 -10.59 12.79 7.08
CA HIS A 126 -10.19 14.14 6.68
C HIS A 126 -9.02 14.09 5.69
N ASP A 127 -8.35 15.25 5.43
CA ASP A 127 -7.17 15.30 4.55
C ASP A 127 -6.09 14.34 5.03
N VAL A 128 -5.53 13.57 4.11
CA VAL A 128 -4.57 12.51 4.41
C VAL A 128 -3.31 12.61 3.55
N SER A 129 -2.16 12.40 4.17
CA SER A 129 -0.86 12.22 3.49
C SER A 129 -0.47 10.74 3.52
N LEU A 130 -0.14 10.18 2.36
CA LEU A 130 0.45 8.85 2.22
C LEU A 130 1.96 9.00 2.12
N ILE A 131 2.70 8.46 3.08
CA ILE A 131 4.17 8.59 3.12
C ILE A 131 4.80 7.20 3.30
N SER A 132 5.72 6.84 2.40
CA SER A 132 6.52 5.64 2.56
C SER A 132 7.80 5.96 3.30
N LEU A 133 8.12 5.17 4.34
CA LEU A 133 9.40 5.26 5.07
C LEU A 133 10.52 4.47 4.38
N SER A 134 10.31 4.01 3.14
CA SER A 134 11.36 3.32 2.39
C SER A 134 12.32 4.30 1.74
N ASP A 135 13.58 4.25 2.14
CA ASP A 135 14.69 5.05 1.61
C ASP A 135 15.41 4.39 0.41
N LEU A 136 14.82 3.36 -0.20
CA LEU A 136 15.43 2.66 -1.32
C LEU A 136 15.47 3.48 -2.60
N LEU A 137 14.43 4.31 -2.82
CA LEU A 137 14.26 5.14 -4.03
C LEU A 137 14.12 6.63 -3.71
N THR A 138 14.00 6.97 -2.43
CA THR A 138 13.80 8.35 -1.96
C THR A 138 14.78 8.62 -0.82
N PRO A 139 15.64 9.64 -0.89
CA PRO A 139 16.54 9.99 0.20
C PRO A 139 15.80 10.22 1.51
N TRP A 140 16.38 9.79 2.64
CA TRP A 140 15.75 9.90 3.96
C TRP A 140 15.43 11.35 4.33
N GLU A 141 16.30 12.28 3.99
CA GLU A 141 16.13 13.72 4.24
C GLU A 141 14.84 14.27 3.58
N LEU A 142 14.50 13.77 2.40
CA LEU A 142 13.26 14.14 1.72
C LEU A 142 12.03 13.50 2.39
N ILE A 143 12.16 12.30 2.93
CA ILE A 143 11.09 11.66 3.72
C ILE A 143 10.84 12.46 5.00
N GLU A 144 11.90 12.88 5.71
CA GLU A 144 11.80 13.73 6.89
C GLU A 144 11.07 15.04 6.59
N GLU A 145 11.44 15.71 5.50
CA GLU A 145 10.78 16.97 5.10
C GLU A 145 9.29 16.77 4.86
N ARG A 146 8.90 15.67 4.16
CA ARG A 146 7.49 15.33 3.95
C ARG A 146 6.76 15.08 5.27
N LEU A 147 7.39 14.37 6.22
CA LEU A 147 6.83 14.15 7.56
C LEU A 147 6.61 15.46 8.30
N ARG A 148 7.60 16.37 8.31
CA ARG A 148 7.49 17.71 8.93
C ARG A 148 6.35 18.52 8.32
N CYS A 149 6.29 18.60 6.99
CA CYS A 149 5.24 19.34 6.29
C CYS A 149 3.85 18.80 6.61
N ALA A 150 3.66 17.47 6.54
CA ALA A 150 2.37 16.84 6.83
C ALA A 150 1.95 16.99 8.30
N ALA A 151 2.90 16.86 9.25
CA ALA A 151 2.64 17.02 10.67
C ALA A 151 2.30 18.48 11.04
N LYS A 152 3.06 19.43 10.49
CA LYS A 152 2.84 20.87 10.69
C LYS A 152 1.49 21.34 10.15
N ALA A 153 1.08 20.84 8.99
CA ALA A 153 -0.22 21.14 8.38
C ALA A 153 -1.38 20.36 8.98
N ASP A 154 -1.12 19.55 10.00
CA ASP A 154 -2.10 18.74 10.74
C ASP A 154 -2.87 17.73 9.87
N PHE A 155 -2.25 17.21 8.82
CA PHE A 155 -2.79 16.07 8.07
C PHE A 155 -2.94 14.82 8.95
N VAL A 156 -3.91 13.98 8.63
CA VAL A 156 -3.82 12.56 8.97
C VAL A 156 -2.68 11.97 8.14
N ILE A 157 -1.80 11.18 8.75
CA ILE A 157 -0.65 10.61 8.06
C ILE A 157 -0.77 9.09 8.06
N CYS A 158 -0.70 8.48 6.88
CA CYS A 158 -0.65 7.05 6.73
C CYS A 158 0.76 6.65 6.26
N LEU A 159 1.48 5.87 7.09
CA LEU A 159 2.82 5.42 6.82
C LEU A 159 2.83 4.03 6.20
N TYR A 160 3.48 3.93 5.03
CA TYR A 160 3.79 2.69 4.33
C TYR A 160 5.23 2.29 4.58
N ASN A 161 5.52 0.99 4.52
CA ASN A 161 6.86 0.44 4.76
C ASN A 161 7.49 0.92 6.08
N PRO A 162 6.76 0.89 7.21
CA PRO A 162 7.18 1.54 8.45
C PRO A 162 8.42 0.90 9.05
N SER A 163 8.74 -0.35 8.69
CA SER A 163 9.90 -1.07 9.19
C SER A 163 10.39 -2.13 8.21
N SER A 164 11.64 -2.50 8.34
CA SER A 164 12.27 -3.69 7.74
C SER A 164 13.49 -4.08 8.58
N ARG A 165 14.13 -5.23 8.27
CA ARG A 165 15.35 -5.66 8.98
C ARG A 165 16.44 -4.59 9.06
N LYS A 166 16.60 -3.76 8.01
CA LYS A 166 17.60 -2.68 7.95
C LYS A 166 17.08 -1.33 8.43
N ARG A 167 15.76 -1.18 8.62
CA ARG A 167 15.07 0.06 8.96
C ARG A 167 14.18 -0.09 10.19
N SER A 168 14.65 -0.83 11.19
CA SER A 168 13.89 -1.09 12.42
C SER A 168 13.64 0.17 13.26
N THR A 169 14.46 1.21 13.11
CA THR A 169 14.36 2.48 13.85
C THR A 169 13.58 3.57 13.11
N TYR A 170 13.15 3.34 11.86
CA TYR A 170 12.58 4.41 11.03
C TYR A 170 11.22 4.89 11.54
N LEU A 171 10.39 4.02 12.09
CA LEU A 171 9.14 4.43 12.71
C LEU A 171 9.39 5.34 13.92
N ALA A 172 10.32 5.00 14.81
CA ALA A 172 10.66 5.84 15.96
C ALA A 172 11.16 7.22 15.53
N LYS A 173 12.07 7.29 14.54
CA LYS A 173 12.54 8.56 13.95
C LYS A 173 11.40 9.38 13.34
N ALA A 174 10.48 8.74 12.61
CA ALA A 174 9.31 9.42 12.06
C ALA A 174 8.41 9.97 13.17
N CYS A 175 8.21 9.23 14.25
CA CYS A 175 7.46 9.72 15.43
C CYS A 175 8.15 10.90 16.10
N GLU A 176 9.49 10.89 16.24
CA GLU A 176 10.25 12.02 16.79
C GLU A 176 10.01 13.31 15.99
N ILE A 177 10.09 13.23 14.67
CA ILE A 177 9.81 14.37 13.78
C ILE A 177 8.37 14.85 13.94
N MET A 178 7.40 13.95 14.01
CA MET A 178 5.99 14.32 14.12
C MET A 178 5.66 14.92 15.51
N LEU A 179 6.34 14.49 16.58
CA LEU A 179 6.21 15.04 17.93
C LEU A 179 6.68 16.52 18.05
N GLU A 180 7.44 17.05 17.08
CA GLU A 180 7.75 18.49 17.02
C GLU A 180 6.49 19.34 16.73
N TYR A 181 5.42 18.75 16.17
CA TYR A 181 4.22 19.47 15.70
C TYR A 181 2.91 18.90 16.24
N LYS A 182 2.89 17.64 16.62
CA LYS A 182 1.71 16.92 17.13
C LYS A 182 1.88 16.61 18.62
N ALA A 183 0.78 16.56 19.36
CA ALA A 183 0.79 16.26 20.78
C ALA A 183 1.17 14.78 21.05
N GLU A 184 1.75 14.50 22.20
CA GLU A 184 2.14 13.14 22.63
C GLU A 184 0.94 12.18 22.68
N ASP A 185 -0.24 12.69 23.03
CA ASP A 185 -1.51 11.96 23.12
C ASP A 185 -2.29 11.87 21.79
N THR A 186 -1.71 12.37 20.66
CA THR A 186 -2.32 12.22 19.35
C THR A 186 -2.66 10.74 19.09
N VAL A 187 -3.94 10.48 18.77
CA VAL A 187 -4.42 9.12 18.50
C VAL A 187 -3.78 8.56 17.25
N CYS A 188 -3.20 7.38 17.37
CA CYS A 188 -2.57 6.61 16.30
C CYS A 188 -3.20 5.22 16.18
N GLY A 189 -3.00 4.58 15.04
CA GLY A 189 -3.43 3.22 14.80
C GLY A 189 -2.39 2.41 14.03
N ILE A 190 -2.31 1.13 14.34
CA ILE A 190 -1.51 0.16 13.59
C ILE A 190 -2.46 -0.92 13.10
N VAL A 191 -2.38 -1.27 11.82
CA VAL A 191 -3.06 -2.45 11.28
C VAL A 191 -2.03 -3.32 10.60
N LYS A 192 -1.99 -4.58 10.98
CA LYS A 192 -1.10 -5.59 10.41
C LYS A 192 -1.92 -6.61 9.60
N ASN A 193 -1.37 -7.11 8.53
CA ASN A 193 -1.97 -8.14 7.67
C ASN A 193 -3.39 -7.80 7.20
N ILE A 194 -3.63 -6.56 6.77
CA ILE A 194 -4.94 -6.10 6.33
C ILE A 194 -5.55 -7.10 5.35
N ALA A 195 -6.76 -7.59 5.66
CA ALA A 195 -7.51 -8.58 4.88
C ALA A 195 -6.72 -9.89 4.59
N ARG A 196 -5.89 -10.31 5.51
CA ARG A 196 -5.15 -11.58 5.45
C ARG A 196 -5.27 -12.32 6.77
N GLU A 197 -4.90 -13.59 6.76
CA GLU A 197 -4.80 -14.37 7.99
C GLU A 197 -3.90 -13.66 9.01
N GLY A 198 -4.35 -13.62 10.27
CA GLY A 198 -3.67 -12.92 11.34
C GLY A 198 -3.78 -11.38 11.27
N GLU A 199 -4.87 -10.85 10.67
CA GLU A 199 -5.18 -9.43 10.76
C GLU A 199 -5.31 -9.00 12.23
N THR A 200 -4.58 -7.95 12.59
CA THR A 200 -4.66 -7.34 13.92
C THR A 200 -4.69 -5.83 13.82
N MET A 201 -5.34 -5.18 14.79
CA MET A 201 -5.30 -3.73 14.93
C MET A 201 -4.96 -3.33 16.36
N GLN A 202 -4.34 -2.16 16.50
CA GLN A 202 -4.07 -1.53 17.78
C GLN A 202 -4.29 -0.02 17.66
N THR A 203 -4.96 0.58 18.65
CA THR A 203 -5.05 2.03 18.83
C THR A 203 -4.17 2.44 20.00
N LEU A 204 -3.37 3.48 19.84
CA LEU A 204 -2.37 3.93 20.81
C LEU A 204 -2.10 5.44 20.60
N THR A 205 -1.32 6.05 21.48
CA THR A 205 -0.87 7.44 21.35
C THR A 205 0.40 7.55 20.49
N LEU A 206 0.72 8.75 20.00
CA LEU A 206 1.95 8.99 19.24
C LEU A 206 3.21 8.72 20.10
N LYS A 207 3.14 9.00 21.39
CA LYS A 207 4.20 8.67 22.35
C LYS A 207 4.43 7.16 22.45
N GLU A 208 3.37 6.37 22.59
CA GLU A 208 3.45 4.90 22.65
C GLU A 208 3.88 4.32 21.30
N LEU A 209 3.42 4.91 20.17
CA LEU A 209 3.80 4.49 18.82
C LEU A 209 5.31 4.59 18.62
N LYS A 210 5.97 5.62 19.14
CA LYS A 210 7.42 5.80 19.07
C LYS A 210 8.19 4.61 19.66
N GLU A 211 7.67 4.01 20.73
CA GLU A 211 8.28 2.88 21.43
C GLU A 211 7.82 1.51 20.87
N THR A 212 6.92 1.52 19.88
CA THR A 212 6.32 0.30 19.34
C THR A 212 7.13 -0.26 18.18
N THR A 213 7.34 -1.57 18.17
CA THR A 213 7.96 -2.28 17.05
C THR A 213 6.89 -2.78 16.07
N VAL A 214 7.09 -2.52 14.79
CA VAL A 214 6.23 -2.99 13.70
C VAL A 214 7.07 -3.73 12.64
N ASP A 215 6.40 -4.42 11.73
CA ASP A 215 7.03 -5.09 10.61
C ASP A 215 6.61 -4.51 9.25
N MET A 216 7.08 -5.13 8.17
CA MET A 216 6.79 -4.70 6.80
C MET A 216 5.35 -4.95 6.34
N PHE A 217 4.57 -5.72 7.11
CA PHE A 217 3.16 -6.02 6.82
C PHE A 217 2.21 -5.10 7.59
N SER A 218 2.77 -4.14 8.30
CA SER A 218 2.04 -3.15 9.09
C SER A 218 1.83 -1.87 8.29
N THR A 219 0.66 -1.26 8.45
CA THR A 219 0.33 0.10 8.00
C THR A 219 0.03 0.93 9.24
N VAL A 220 0.63 2.12 9.35
CA VAL A 220 0.53 2.96 10.54
C VAL A 220 -0.22 4.24 10.22
N PHE A 221 -1.12 4.63 11.11
CA PHE A 221 -1.96 5.81 10.98
C PHE A 221 -1.71 6.77 12.12
N ILE A 222 -1.44 8.03 11.82
CA ILE A 222 -1.28 9.09 12.81
C ILE A 222 -2.41 10.09 12.59
N GLY A 223 -3.22 10.31 13.59
CA GLY A 223 -4.36 11.23 13.54
C GLY A 223 -3.98 12.70 13.45
N ASN A 224 -4.98 13.54 13.28
CA ASN A 224 -4.88 14.99 13.43
C ASN A 224 -5.48 15.41 14.80
N LYS A 225 -5.52 16.72 15.07
CA LYS A 225 -6.08 17.28 16.33
C LYS A 225 -7.54 16.92 16.60
N GLN A 226 -8.30 16.53 15.55
CA GLN A 226 -9.70 16.14 15.68
C GLN A 226 -9.88 14.63 15.87
N THR A 227 -8.85 13.84 15.62
CA THR A 227 -8.90 12.38 15.73
C THR A 227 -9.10 11.97 17.18
N LYS A 228 -10.01 11.06 17.39
CA LYS A 228 -10.37 10.55 18.72
C LYS A 228 -10.77 9.08 18.67
N VAL A 229 -10.79 8.43 19.82
CA VAL A 229 -11.32 7.09 19.97
C VAL A 229 -12.82 7.18 20.26
N ILE A 230 -13.65 6.57 19.40
CA ILE A 230 -15.09 6.47 19.57
C ILE A 230 -15.49 5.00 19.46
N ARG A 231 -16.12 4.45 20.50
CA ARG A 231 -16.50 3.03 20.55
C ARG A 231 -15.32 2.11 20.18
N GLU A 232 -14.19 2.36 20.81
CA GLU A 232 -12.93 1.62 20.62
C GLU A 232 -12.32 1.72 19.19
N LYS A 233 -12.84 2.62 18.36
CA LYS A 233 -12.38 2.84 16.99
C LYS A 233 -11.67 4.19 16.85
N MET A 234 -10.62 4.23 16.03
CA MET A 234 -9.96 5.47 15.62
C MET A 234 -10.82 6.20 14.59
N VAL A 235 -11.28 7.38 14.93
CA VAL A 235 -12.17 8.19 14.08
C VAL A 235 -11.62 9.60 13.93
N THR A 236 -11.50 10.06 12.69
CA THR A 236 -11.20 11.46 12.35
C THR A 236 -12.48 12.12 11.84
N PRO A 237 -13.18 12.94 12.65
CA PRO A 237 -14.41 13.58 12.25
C PRO A 237 -14.20 14.62 11.14
N ARG A 238 -15.23 14.78 10.28
CA ARG A 238 -15.27 15.82 9.24
C ARG A 238 -15.62 17.22 9.78
N GLY A 239 -16.03 17.32 11.06
CA GLY A 239 -16.42 18.58 11.67
C GLY A 239 -17.92 18.95 11.48
N TYR A 240 -18.78 17.99 11.18
CA TYR A 240 -20.24 18.24 11.18
C TYR A 240 -20.72 18.68 12.54
N ARG A 241 -21.62 19.69 12.55
CA ARG A 241 -22.36 20.07 13.77
C ARG A 241 -23.52 19.10 13.93
N ILE A 242 -23.49 18.31 15.00
CA ILE A 242 -24.52 17.33 15.38
C ILE A 242 -25.10 17.69 16.73
#